data_65c5db235c73a81cff086086684b850a
#
_entry.id   65c5db235c73a81cff086086684b850a
#
_cell.length_a   1.000
_cell.length_b   1.000
_cell.length_c   1.000
_cell.angle_alpha   90.00
_cell.angle_beta   90.00
_cell.angle_gamma   90.00
#
_symmetry.space_group_name_H-M   'P 1'
#
loop_
_entity.id
_entity.type
_entity.pdbx_description
1 polymer ?
#
loop_
_entity_poly.entity_id
_entity_poly.type
_entity_poly.pdbx_seq_one_letter_code
_entity_poly.pdbx_strand_id
1 'polypeptide(L)'
;MQGQIGITPDVRLVLEPSECATDFCHETAAIDFAGQRLCVEHFLPTCMLELESRSARLRELSFEPAATAAFRDFMATCAKQAEQLVAVSRFTHAHGKNGLLDFLLRVSQLSQRIRRSPRKNSTVAVWLRREDPYSTWQEETWTVSVSRHGAGLICHRPVQKGGTLVLCRKDKGSRAEATVVYTMRDAEGRKQIGVQFRDPTDFWDLD
;
A
#
# COMPACT_ATOMS: atom_id res chain seq x y z
N MET A 1 -18.93 -23.52 10.49
CA MET A 1 -17.88 -22.88 11.32
C MET A 1 -17.46 -21.60 10.61
N GLN A 2 -17.98 -20.46 11.05
CA GLN A 2 -17.58 -19.15 10.56
C GLN A 2 -16.20 -18.86 11.16
N GLY A 3 -15.14 -19.05 10.37
CA GLY A 3 -13.79 -18.66 10.76
C GLY A 3 -13.75 -17.15 10.89
N GLN A 4 -13.56 -16.65 12.09
CA GLN A 4 -13.25 -15.25 12.37
C GLN A 4 -12.11 -14.83 11.43
N ILE A 5 -12.40 -13.91 10.51
CA ILE A 5 -11.39 -13.16 9.75
C ILE A 5 -10.61 -12.39 10.80
N GLY A 6 -9.43 -12.92 11.12
CA GLY A 6 -8.63 -12.49 12.26
C GLY A 6 -8.38 -10.99 12.26
N ILE A 7 -8.64 -10.40 13.40
CA ILE A 7 -8.25 -9.06 13.82
C ILE A 7 -6.83 -8.79 13.29
N THR A 8 -6.66 -7.71 12.55
CA THR A 8 -5.32 -7.25 12.13
C THR A 8 -4.50 -7.09 13.41
N PRO A 9 -3.36 -7.76 13.58
CA PRO A 9 -2.58 -7.59 14.79
C PRO A 9 -2.21 -6.12 14.91
N ASP A 10 -2.40 -5.62 16.13
CA ASP A 10 -2.05 -4.26 16.46
C ASP A 10 -0.52 -4.13 16.41
N VAL A 11 -0.01 -3.17 15.66
CA VAL A 11 1.42 -2.92 15.52
C VAL A 11 1.68 -1.50 15.96
N ARG A 12 2.30 -1.31 17.12
CA ARG A 12 2.52 0.00 17.74
C ARG A 12 3.96 0.16 18.20
N LEU A 13 4.44 1.39 18.19
CA LEU A 13 5.72 1.71 18.85
C LEU A 13 5.56 1.59 20.36
N VAL A 14 6.58 1.01 21.01
CA VAL A 14 6.68 0.96 22.47
C VAL A 14 7.29 2.29 22.93
N LEU A 15 6.53 3.05 23.73
CA LEU A 15 6.97 4.35 24.25
C LEU A 15 7.64 4.23 25.63
N GLU A 16 7.35 3.15 26.38
CA GLU A 16 7.94 2.90 27.68
C GLU A 16 9.07 1.86 27.56
N PRO A 17 10.21 2.06 28.24
CA PRO A 17 11.30 1.10 28.25
C PRO A 17 10.81 -0.26 28.78
N SER A 18 10.97 -1.29 27.98
CA SER A 18 10.68 -2.67 28.34
C SER A 18 11.61 -3.62 27.60
N GLU A 19 11.82 -4.79 28.13
CA GLU A 19 12.64 -5.82 27.49
C GLU A 19 11.87 -6.50 26.34
N CYS A 20 12.61 -7.03 25.40
CA CYS A 20 12.09 -7.84 24.32
C CYS A 20 11.48 -9.14 24.89
N ALA A 21 10.29 -9.51 24.40
CA ALA A 21 9.59 -10.70 24.87
C ALA A 21 10.18 -12.02 24.34
N THR A 22 11.20 -11.96 23.51
CA THR A 22 11.88 -13.17 22.99
C THR A 22 12.81 -13.73 24.04
N ASP A 23 12.73 -15.02 24.28
CA ASP A 23 13.57 -15.74 25.24
C ASP A 23 15.06 -15.44 25.03
N PHE A 24 15.76 -15.17 26.12
CA PHE A 24 17.19 -14.84 26.16
C PHE A 24 17.59 -13.54 25.42
N CYS A 25 16.63 -12.69 25.05
CA CYS A 25 16.90 -11.39 24.49
C CYS A 25 16.86 -10.30 25.56
N HIS A 26 17.94 -9.54 25.70
CA HIS A 26 18.06 -8.43 26.66
C HIS A 26 17.98 -7.06 25.99
N GLU A 27 17.64 -7.04 24.70
CA GLU A 27 17.47 -5.79 23.95
C GLU A 27 16.17 -5.08 24.34
N THR A 28 16.21 -3.75 24.27
CA THR A 28 15.00 -2.94 24.52
C THR A 28 13.97 -3.17 23.43
N ALA A 29 12.73 -3.44 23.85
CA ALA A 29 11.62 -3.56 22.93
C ALA A 29 11.33 -2.21 22.24
N ALA A 30 11.09 -2.25 20.95
CA ALA A 30 10.82 -1.09 20.12
C ALA A 30 9.39 -1.09 19.55
N ILE A 31 8.80 -2.28 19.37
CA ILE A 31 7.47 -2.46 18.80
C ILE A 31 6.64 -3.44 19.63
N ASP A 32 5.38 -3.11 19.84
CA ASP A 32 4.35 -4.07 20.24
C ASP A 32 3.73 -4.64 18.96
N PHE A 33 3.92 -5.93 18.76
CA PHE A 33 3.39 -6.69 17.64
C PHE A 33 2.45 -7.77 18.16
N ALA A 34 1.15 -7.58 17.98
CA ALA A 34 0.13 -8.53 18.45
C ALA A 34 0.20 -8.81 19.98
N GLY A 35 0.53 -7.81 20.78
CA GLY A 35 0.69 -7.96 22.23
C GLY A 35 2.07 -8.49 22.67
N GLN A 36 2.98 -8.74 21.74
CA GLN A 36 4.37 -9.10 22.04
C GLN A 36 5.29 -7.89 21.84
N ARG A 37 6.01 -7.51 22.88
CA ARG A 37 6.98 -6.41 22.83
C ARG A 37 8.30 -6.93 22.27
N LEU A 38 8.66 -6.50 21.06
CA LEU A 38 9.81 -7.00 20.33
C LEU A 38 10.86 -5.90 20.11
N CYS A 39 12.13 -6.25 20.19
CA CYS A 39 13.20 -5.41 19.67
C CYS A 39 13.20 -5.42 18.13
N VAL A 40 13.96 -4.53 17.50
CA VAL A 40 14.01 -4.40 16.04
C VAL A 40 14.41 -5.71 15.36
N GLU A 41 15.40 -6.40 15.92
CA GLU A 41 15.93 -7.64 15.35
C GLU A 41 14.95 -8.81 15.41
N HIS A 42 14.08 -8.84 16.42
CA HIS A 42 13.04 -9.87 16.53
C HIS A 42 11.72 -9.47 15.84
N PHE A 43 11.43 -8.17 15.75
CA PHE A 43 10.24 -7.71 15.04
C PHE A 43 10.29 -8.03 13.54
N LEU A 44 11.40 -7.75 12.86
CA LEU A 44 11.48 -7.93 11.41
C LEU A 44 11.23 -9.39 10.98
N PRO A 45 11.92 -10.42 11.53
CA PRO A 45 11.66 -11.82 11.17
C PRO A 45 10.25 -12.27 11.58
N THR A 46 9.75 -11.88 12.77
CA THR A 46 8.40 -12.22 13.21
C THR A 46 7.33 -11.64 12.27
N CYS A 47 7.47 -10.38 11.92
CA CYS A 47 6.57 -9.72 10.97
C CYS A 47 6.63 -10.37 9.58
N MET A 48 7.81 -10.79 9.12
CA MET A 48 7.98 -11.51 7.86
C MET A 48 7.24 -12.85 7.84
N LEU A 49 7.38 -13.64 8.89
CA LEU A 49 6.67 -14.93 9.02
C LEU A 49 5.15 -14.72 8.97
N GLU A 50 4.64 -13.70 9.66
CA GLU A 50 3.21 -13.39 9.66
C GLU A 50 2.73 -12.90 8.28
N LEU A 51 3.53 -12.08 7.57
CA LEU A 51 3.22 -11.66 6.20
C LEU A 51 3.15 -12.86 5.24
N GLU A 52 4.07 -13.80 5.35
CA GLU A 52 4.08 -15.00 4.51
C GLU A 52 2.90 -15.92 4.81
N SER A 53 2.59 -16.13 6.09
CA SER A 53 1.43 -16.90 6.56
C SER A 53 0.12 -16.32 6.02
N ARG A 54 -0.08 -15.01 6.18
CA ARG A 54 -1.27 -14.33 5.67
C ARG A 54 -1.34 -14.34 4.15
N SER A 55 -0.22 -14.20 3.46
CA SER A 55 -0.14 -14.32 2.00
C SER A 55 -0.52 -15.71 1.51
N ALA A 56 -0.13 -16.77 2.22
CA ALA A 56 -0.53 -18.15 1.92
C ALA A 56 -2.04 -18.32 2.11
N ARG A 57 -2.57 -17.90 3.26
CA ARG A 57 -4.00 -17.96 3.57
C ARG A 57 -4.86 -17.17 2.58
N LEU A 58 -4.38 -16.01 2.12
CA LEU A 58 -5.08 -15.22 1.10
C LEU A 58 -5.22 -15.97 -0.23
N ARG A 59 -4.22 -16.77 -0.61
CA ARG A 59 -4.29 -17.63 -1.81
C ARG A 59 -5.32 -18.74 -1.64
N GLU A 60 -5.40 -19.36 -0.46
CA GLU A 60 -6.43 -20.37 -0.15
C GLU A 60 -7.85 -19.78 -0.22
N LEU A 61 -8.02 -18.52 0.17
CA LEU A 61 -9.28 -17.77 0.08
C LEU A 61 -9.53 -17.18 -1.33
N SER A 62 -8.77 -17.60 -2.34
CA SER A 62 -8.92 -17.13 -3.73
C SER A 62 -8.96 -15.60 -3.86
N PHE A 63 -8.17 -14.90 -3.04
CA PHE A 63 -8.09 -13.42 -3.01
C PHE A 63 -9.43 -12.73 -2.73
N GLU A 64 -10.21 -13.29 -1.82
CA GLU A 64 -11.45 -12.66 -1.36
C GLU A 64 -11.23 -11.16 -1.07
N PRO A 65 -12.12 -10.24 -1.54
CA PRO A 65 -11.87 -8.80 -1.51
C PRO A 65 -11.63 -8.22 -0.12
N ALA A 66 -12.39 -8.65 0.89
CA ALA A 66 -12.23 -8.15 2.26
C ALA A 66 -10.92 -8.65 2.89
N ALA A 67 -10.58 -9.92 2.69
CA ALA A 67 -9.30 -10.49 3.13
C ALA A 67 -8.11 -9.81 2.43
N THR A 68 -8.24 -9.50 1.14
CA THR A 68 -7.23 -8.77 0.38
C THR A 68 -7.04 -7.35 0.91
N ALA A 69 -8.12 -6.64 1.23
CA ALA A 69 -8.06 -5.31 1.82
C ALA A 69 -7.37 -5.33 3.19
N ALA A 70 -7.80 -6.23 4.08
CA ALA A 70 -7.21 -6.40 5.41
C ALA A 70 -5.71 -6.73 5.35
N PHE A 71 -5.30 -7.58 4.40
CA PHE A 71 -3.88 -7.89 4.22
C PHE A 71 -3.07 -6.70 3.71
N ARG A 72 -3.63 -5.87 2.82
CA ARG A 72 -2.98 -4.63 2.37
C ARG A 72 -2.79 -3.64 3.50
N ASP A 73 -3.80 -3.45 4.33
CA ASP A 73 -3.75 -2.56 5.48
C ASP A 73 -2.70 -3.04 6.50
N PHE A 74 -2.63 -4.35 6.72
CA PHE A 74 -1.60 -4.95 7.55
C PHE A 74 -0.19 -4.71 6.99
N MET A 75 0.05 -4.97 5.70
CA MET A 75 1.33 -4.69 5.05
C MET A 75 1.74 -3.21 5.15
N ALA A 76 0.78 -2.30 4.92
CA ALA A 76 1.02 -0.86 5.02
C ALA A 76 1.41 -0.45 6.45
N THR A 77 0.74 -1.03 7.46
CA THR A 77 1.04 -0.79 8.86
C THR A 77 2.43 -1.29 9.22
N CYS A 78 2.78 -2.51 8.83
CA CYS A 78 4.12 -3.07 9.08
C CYS A 78 5.22 -2.24 8.41
N ALA A 79 5.03 -1.83 7.15
CA ALA A 79 5.99 -0.98 6.45
C ALA A 79 6.18 0.38 7.15
N LYS A 80 5.09 1.04 7.53
CA LYS A 80 5.11 2.31 8.25
C LYS A 80 5.86 2.20 9.59
N GLN A 81 5.63 1.13 10.35
CA GLN A 81 6.32 0.93 11.61
C GLN A 81 7.81 0.64 11.40
N ALA A 82 8.14 -0.16 10.39
CA ALA A 82 9.52 -0.41 10.02
C ALA A 82 10.25 0.89 9.61
N GLU A 83 9.63 1.77 8.82
CA GLU A 83 10.17 3.09 8.47
C GLU A 83 10.35 3.99 9.70
N GLN A 84 9.40 3.99 10.63
CA GLN A 84 9.50 4.76 11.88
C GLN A 84 10.64 4.27 12.77
N LEU A 85 10.88 2.96 12.82
CA LEU A 85 12.02 2.41 13.54
C LEU A 85 13.36 2.91 12.98
N VAL A 86 13.47 3.08 11.66
CA VAL A 86 14.66 3.68 11.05
C VAL A 86 14.87 5.09 11.51
N ALA A 87 13.82 5.89 11.57
CA ALA A 87 13.88 7.29 11.93
C ALA A 87 14.23 7.51 13.41
N VAL A 88 13.78 6.60 14.29
CA VAL A 88 13.97 6.71 15.75
C VAL A 88 15.21 5.94 16.23
N SER A 89 15.50 4.80 15.62
CA SER A 89 16.65 3.98 16.00
C SER A 89 17.92 4.56 15.39
N ARG A 90 18.83 4.98 16.25
CA ARG A 90 20.24 5.09 15.86
C ARG A 90 20.74 3.66 15.61
N PHE A 91 20.43 3.11 14.43
CA PHE A 91 20.98 1.81 14.03
C PHE A 91 22.50 1.85 14.13
N THR A 92 23.02 1.35 15.22
CA THR A 92 24.46 1.28 15.48
C THR A 92 25.12 0.19 14.64
N HIS A 93 24.34 -0.72 14.06
CA HIS A 93 24.86 -1.85 13.30
C HIS A 93 24.33 -1.92 11.86
N ALA A 94 25.23 -2.21 10.92
CA ALA A 94 24.88 -2.38 9.49
C ALA A 94 23.85 -3.49 9.25
N HIS A 95 23.80 -4.51 10.11
CA HIS A 95 22.85 -5.63 10.04
C HIS A 95 21.38 -5.17 10.13
N GLY A 96 21.04 -4.25 11.01
CA GLY A 96 19.68 -3.77 11.15
C GLY A 96 19.18 -3.02 9.90
N LYS A 97 20.04 -2.27 9.23
CA LYS A 97 19.68 -1.56 7.98
C LYS A 97 19.43 -2.53 6.83
N ASN A 98 20.25 -3.56 6.68
CA ASN A 98 20.09 -4.56 5.63
C ASN A 98 18.80 -5.38 5.84
N GLY A 99 18.54 -5.82 7.07
CA GLY A 99 17.29 -6.54 7.39
C GLY A 99 16.05 -5.72 7.10
N LEU A 100 16.09 -4.40 7.34
CA LEU A 100 14.98 -3.52 7.00
C LEU A 100 14.79 -3.37 5.50
N LEU A 101 15.86 -3.18 4.72
CA LEU A 101 15.77 -3.09 3.26
C LEU A 101 15.20 -4.37 2.66
N ASP A 102 15.64 -5.53 3.14
CA ASP A 102 15.11 -6.83 2.74
C ASP A 102 13.63 -6.96 3.09
N PHE A 103 13.23 -6.50 4.27
CA PHE A 103 11.84 -6.47 4.69
C PHE A 103 10.99 -5.59 3.76
N LEU A 104 11.38 -4.36 3.50
CA LEU A 104 10.65 -3.42 2.63
C LEU A 104 10.57 -3.95 1.19
N LEU A 105 11.64 -4.56 0.69
CA LEU A 105 11.65 -5.21 -0.62
C LEU A 105 10.64 -6.36 -0.67
N ARG A 106 10.59 -7.20 0.37
CA ARG A 106 9.66 -8.31 0.45
C ARG A 106 8.21 -7.85 0.54
N VAL A 107 7.91 -6.84 1.35
CA VAL A 107 6.58 -6.21 1.42
C VAL A 107 6.17 -5.69 0.04
N SER A 108 7.08 -5.03 -0.67
CA SER A 108 6.84 -4.55 -2.03
C SER A 108 6.50 -5.70 -2.99
N GLN A 109 7.25 -6.79 -2.97
CA GLN A 109 7.01 -7.99 -3.80
C GLN A 109 5.64 -8.63 -3.48
N LEU A 110 5.30 -8.80 -2.21
CA LEU A 110 4.00 -9.30 -1.78
C LEU A 110 2.86 -8.39 -2.24
N SER A 111 3.03 -7.08 -2.07
CA SER A 111 2.07 -6.08 -2.55
C SER A 111 1.82 -6.18 -4.06
N GLN A 112 2.84 -6.49 -4.86
CA GLN A 112 2.67 -6.71 -6.29
C GLN A 112 1.88 -7.98 -6.59
N ARG A 113 2.14 -9.07 -5.87
CA ARG A 113 1.48 -10.38 -6.08
C ARG A 113 -0.02 -10.38 -5.76
N ILE A 114 -0.48 -9.53 -4.84
CA ILE A 114 -1.88 -9.44 -4.43
C ILE A 114 -2.69 -8.40 -5.24
N ARG A 115 -2.13 -7.80 -6.25
CA ARG A 115 -2.86 -6.90 -7.15
C ARG A 115 -3.83 -7.70 -8.01
N ARG A 116 -5.04 -7.18 -8.18
CA ARG A 116 -6.07 -7.77 -9.06
C ARG A 116 -5.62 -7.92 -10.51
N SER A 117 -4.75 -7.03 -10.96
CA SER A 117 -4.17 -7.06 -12.29
C SER A 117 -2.76 -6.47 -12.30
N PRO A 118 -1.86 -6.96 -13.18
CA PRO A 118 -0.55 -6.38 -13.34
C PRO A 118 -0.67 -4.90 -13.72
N ARG A 119 0.29 -4.10 -13.29
CA ARG A 119 0.45 -2.71 -13.74
C ARG A 119 1.54 -2.65 -14.81
N LYS A 120 1.25 -1.89 -15.84
CA LYS A 120 2.20 -1.58 -16.91
C LYS A 120 2.58 -0.11 -16.78
N ASN A 121 3.85 0.22 -16.73
CA ASN A 121 4.27 1.61 -16.82
C ASN A 121 3.93 2.10 -18.21
N SER A 122 3.09 3.09 -18.31
CA SER A 122 2.60 3.62 -19.57
C SER A 122 2.20 5.08 -19.39
N THR A 123 2.67 5.91 -20.31
CA THR A 123 2.34 7.34 -20.36
C THR A 123 1.27 7.55 -21.41
N VAL A 124 0.02 7.67 -20.97
CA VAL A 124 -1.13 7.93 -21.83
C VAL A 124 -1.72 9.29 -21.44
N ALA A 125 -1.94 10.17 -22.43
CA ALA A 125 -2.57 11.46 -22.21
C ALA A 125 -4.07 11.29 -21.95
N VAL A 126 -4.55 11.88 -20.87
CA VAL A 126 -5.95 11.82 -20.46
C VAL A 126 -6.46 13.19 -20.02
N TRP A 127 -7.75 13.40 -20.15
CA TRP A 127 -8.48 14.42 -19.42
C TRP A 127 -8.96 13.84 -18.11
N LEU A 128 -8.61 14.48 -17.01
CA LEU A 128 -9.11 14.19 -15.68
C LEU A 128 -10.17 15.22 -15.34
N ARG A 129 -11.37 14.78 -14.98
CA ARG A 129 -12.51 15.64 -14.67
C ARG A 129 -13.09 15.34 -13.32
N ARG A 130 -13.52 16.39 -12.65
CA ARG A 130 -14.41 16.28 -11.50
C ARG A 130 -15.75 16.90 -11.88
N GLU A 131 -16.82 16.15 -11.69
CA GLU A 131 -18.18 16.54 -12.06
C GLU A 131 -19.07 16.39 -10.82
N ASP A 132 -18.85 17.20 -9.79
CA ASP A 132 -19.76 17.25 -8.65
C ASP A 132 -20.46 18.62 -8.57
N PRO A 133 -21.63 18.72 -7.90
CA PRO A 133 -22.41 19.96 -7.81
C PRO A 133 -21.67 21.16 -7.25
N TYR A 134 -20.62 20.91 -6.45
CA TYR A 134 -19.91 21.95 -5.72
C TYR A 134 -18.55 22.31 -6.33
N SER A 135 -18.04 21.47 -7.23
CA SER A 135 -16.71 21.69 -7.81
C SER A 135 -16.55 20.96 -9.14
N THR A 136 -16.62 21.72 -10.22
CA THR A 136 -16.39 21.18 -11.56
C THR A 136 -15.07 21.71 -12.09
N TRP A 137 -14.17 20.81 -12.49
CA TRP A 137 -12.90 21.18 -13.13
C TRP A 137 -12.45 20.09 -14.11
N GLN A 138 -11.59 20.47 -15.02
CA GLN A 138 -10.92 19.58 -15.96
C GLN A 138 -9.44 19.90 -15.98
N GLU A 139 -8.61 18.88 -16.12
CA GLU A 139 -7.17 18.97 -16.22
C GLU A 139 -6.66 17.98 -17.25
N GLU A 140 -5.75 18.42 -18.13
CA GLU A 140 -5.00 17.51 -18.96
C GLU A 140 -3.82 16.95 -18.17
N THR A 141 -3.66 15.62 -18.19
CA THR A 141 -2.59 14.95 -17.45
C THR A 141 -2.17 13.64 -18.14
N TRP A 142 -1.21 12.97 -17.52
CA TRP A 142 -0.64 11.71 -18.01
C TRP A 142 -0.69 10.64 -16.95
N THR A 143 -0.83 9.39 -17.43
CA THR A 143 -0.65 8.22 -16.58
C THR A 143 0.82 8.00 -16.28
N VAL A 144 1.11 7.47 -15.08
CA VAL A 144 2.41 6.92 -14.68
C VAL A 144 2.39 5.41 -14.84
N SER A 145 1.24 4.82 -14.54
CA SER A 145 1.01 3.38 -14.69
C SER A 145 -0.45 3.10 -14.97
N VAL A 146 -0.71 2.03 -15.70
CA VAL A 146 -2.07 1.59 -16.05
C VAL A 146 -2.27 0.12 -15.67
N SER A 147 -3.50 -0.25 -15.39
CA SER A 147 -3.93 -1.62 -15.19
C SER A 147 -5.40 -1.75 -15.56
N ARG A 148 -5.88 -2.98 -15.80
CA ARG A 148 -7.30 -3.23 -16.13
C ARG A 148 -8.28 -2.55 -15.16
N HIS A 149 -7.90 -2.36 -13.90
CA HIS A 149 -8.77 -1.85 -12.84
C HIS A 149 -8.50 -0.40 -12.42
N GLY A 150 -7.58 0.32 -13.09
CA GLY A 150 -7.28 1.69 -12.72
C GLY A 150 -5.97 2.22 -13.28
N ALA A 151 -5.52 3.35 -12.73
CA ALA A 151 -4.29 4.01 -13.13
C ALA A 151 -3.60 4.76 -11.99
N GLY A 152 -2.31 4.98 -12.13
CA GLY A 152 -1.57 6.04 -11.44
C GLY A 152 -1.44 7.24 -12.36
N LEU A 153 -1.73 8.44 -11.87
CA LEU A 153 -1.80 9.68 -12.64
C LEU A 153 -1.04 10.81 -11.93
N ILE A 154 -0.46 11.73 -12.67
CA ILE A 154 -0.09 13.04 -12.13
C ILE A 154 -1.38 13.85 -11.94
N CYS A 155 -1.50 14.63 -10.89
CA CYS A 155 -2.66 15.48 -10.65
C CYS A 155 -2.26 16.76 -9.91
N HIS A 156 -2.51 17.93 -10.53
CA HIS A 156 -2.16 19.22 -9.92
C HIS A 156 -3.31 19.77 -9.07
N ARG A 157 -4.54 19.34 -9.35
CA ARG A 157 -5.73 19.77 -8.61
C ARG A 157 -5.84 19.13 -7.22
N PRO A 158 -6.47 19.81 -6.28
CA PRO A 158 -6.75 19.24 -4.97
C PRO A 158 -7.79 18.13 -5.10
N VAL A 159 -7.38 16.90 -4.80
CA VAL A 159 -8.26 15.72 -4.70
C VAL A 159 -8.00 14.98 -3.41
N GLN A 160 -9.03 14.32 -2.90
CA GLN A 160 -8.98 13.54 -1.67
C GLN A 160 -9.25 12.06 -1.97
N LYS A 161 -8.72 11.18 -1.13
CA LYS A 161 -9.06 9.75 -1.15
C LYS A 161 -10.57 9.57 -1.01
N GLY A 162 -11.17 8.69 -1.81
CA GLY A 162 -12.62 8.48 -1.89
C GLY A 162 -13.35 9.38 -2.88
N GLY A 163 -12.71 10.44 -3.37
CA GLY A 163 -13.32 11.34 -4.37
C GLY A 163 -13.53 10.63 -5.71
N THR A 164 -14.63 10.96 -6.39
CA THR A 164 -14.97 10.44 -7.73
C THR A 164 -14.41 11.36 -8.80
N LEU A 165 -13.83 10.76 -9.82
CA LEU A 165 -13.27 11.43 -11.00
C LEU A 165 -13.72 10.71 -12.27
N VAL A 166 -13.67 11.41 -13.37
CA VAL A 166 -13.89 10.87 -14.71
C VAL A 166 -12.61 10.99 -15.51
N LEU A 167 -12.13 9.87 -16.05
CA LEU A 167 -11.01 9.83 -16.98
C LEU A 167 -11.55 9.74 -18.41
N CYS A 168 -10.99 10.57 -19.30
CA CYS A 168 -11.28 10.50 -20.74
C CYS A 168 -9.94 10.37 -21.48
N ARG A 169 -9.77 9.33 -22.27
CA ARG A 169 -8.57 9.15 -23.12
C ARG A 169 -8.61 10.15 -24.28
N LYS A 170 -7.48 10.81 -24.52
CA LYS A 170 -7.39 11.80 -25.62
C LYS A 170 -7.35 11.16 -27.00
N ASP A 171 -6.75 9.98 -27.09
CA ASP A 171 -6.55 9.28 -28.38
C ASP A 171 -7.81 8.59 -28.90
N LYS A 172 -8.66 8.09 -28.01
CA LYS A 172 -9.85 7.28 -28.36
C LYS A 172 -11.17 7.87 -27.89
N GLY A 173 -11.14 8.92 -27.05
CA GLY A 173 -12.37 9.48 -26.46
C GLY A 173 -13.06 8.57 -25.44
N SER A 174 -12.47 7.41 -25.10
CA SER A 174 -13.04 6.49 -24.10
C SER A 174 -13.14 7.20 -22.75
N ARG A 175 -14.24 6.91 -22.01
CA ARG A 175 -14.53 7.51 -20.70
C ARG A 175 -14.72 6.43 -19.65
N ALA A 176 -14.17 6.65 -18.45
CA ALA A 176 -14.36 5.77 -17.30
C ALA A 176 -14.52 6.59 -16.01
N GLU A 177 -15.47 6.19 -15.16
CA GLU A 177 -15.57 6.69 -13.79
C GLU A 177 -14.59 5.96 -12.89
N ALA A 178 -13.96 6.72 -11.99
CA ALA A 178 -12.97 6.18 -11.09
C ALA A 178 -13.02 6.84 -9.72
N THR A 179 -12.62 6.09 -8.70
CA THR A 179 -12.49 6.57 -7.33
C THR A 179 -11.00 6.75 -6.99
N VAL A 180 -10.64 7.85 -6.35
CA VAL A 180 -9.30 8.09 -5.84
C VAL A 180 -9.02 7.16 -4.67
N VAL A 181 -8.03 6.27 -4.81
CA VAL A 181 -7.68 5.28 -3.77
C VAL A 181 -6.46 5.69 -2.94
N TYR A 182 -5.57 6.51 -3.49
CA TYR A 182 -4.48 7.14 -2.76
C TYR A 182 -4.06 8.47 -3.38
N THR A 183 -3.37 9.29 -2.58
CA THR A 183 -2.65 10.47 -3.04
C THR A 183 -1.25 10.44 -2.43
N MET A 184 -0.23 10.76 -3.21
CA MET A 184 1.16 10.83 -2.75
C MET A 184 1.93 11.92 -3.50
N ARG A 185 3.15 12.22 -3.06
CA ARG A 185 4.12 12.98 -3.84
C ARG A 185 5.24 12.03 -4.27
N ASP A 186 5.70 12.19 -5.49
CA ASP A 186 6.87 11.47 -5.99
C ASP A 186 8.18 12.11 -5.50
N ALA A 187 9.31 11.54 -5.91
CA ALA A 187 10.63 12.03 -5.55
C ALA A 187 10.90 13.46 -6.04
N GLU A 188 10.27 13.87 -7.13
CA GLU A 188 10.35 15.23 -7.69
C GLU A 188 9.31 16.19 -7.07
N GLY A 189 8.55 15.74 -6.07
CA GLY A 189 7.53 16.54 -5.39
C GLY A 189 6.21 16.69 -6.16
N ARG A 190 6.06 16.04 -7.34
CA ARG A 190 4.83 16.07 -8.12
C ARG A 190 3.75 15.25 -7.42
N LYS A 191 2.54 15.78 -7.38
CA LYS A 191 1.42 15.06 -6.79
C LYS A 191 0.98 13.93 -7.72
N GLN A 192 1.00 12.72 -7.21
CA GLN A 192 0.45 11.54 -7.86
C GLN A 192 -0.82 11.07 -7.16
N ILE A 193 -1.75 10.56 -7.93
CA ILE A 193 -2.95 9.90 -7.43
C ILE A 193 -3.08 8.51 -8.04
N GLY A 194 -3.59 7.58 -7.25
CA GLY A 194 -4.07 6.30 -7.77
C GLY A 194 -5.56 6.32 -7.87
N VAL A 195 -6.09 5.86 -8.99
CA VAL A 195 -7.52 5.73 -9.20
C VAL A 195 -7.89 4.28 -9.51
N GLN A 196 -9.06 3.89 -9.04
CA GLN A 196 -9.67 2.59 -9.33
C GLN A 196 -10.93 2.82 -10.14
N PHE A 197 -11.07 2.16 -11.27
CA PHE A 197 -12.29 2.21 -12.08
C PHE A 197 -13.46 1.58 -11.32
N ARG A 198 -14.63 2.20 -11.47
CA ARG A 198 -15.88 1.69 -10.89
C ARG A 198 -16.25 0.37 -11.54
N ASP A 199 -16.19 0.34 -12.86
CA ASP A 199 -16.38 -0.85 -13.66
C ASP A 199 -15.07 -1.20 -14.36
N PRO A 200 -14.55 -2.43 -14.21
CA PRO A 200 -13.36 -2.86 -14.93
C PRO A 200 -13.70 -2.95 -16.41
N THR A 201 -13.23 -1.99 -17.16
CA THR A 201 -13.39 -1.91 -18.61
C THR A 201 -12.04 -2.14 -19.28
N ASP A 202 -12.07 -2.47 -20.56
CA ASP A 202 -10.89 -2.47 -21.41
C ASP A 202 -10.49 -1.04 -21.82
N PHE A 203 -10.48 -0.15 -20.83
CA PHE A 203 -10.22 1.27 -21.03
C PHE A 203 -8.84 1.58 -21.60
N TRP A 204 -7.86 0.70 -21.30
CA TRP A 204 -6.47 0.90 -21.72
C TRP A 204 -6.06 0.05 -22.91
N ASP A 205 -6.90 -0.84 -23.42
CA ASP A 205 -6.55 -1.87 -24.43
C ASP A 205 -5.28 -2.65 -24.01
N LEU A 206 -5.31 -3.15 -22.80
CA LEU A 206 -4.22 -3.98 -22.28
C LEU A 206 -4.48 -5.42 -22.69
N ASP A 207 -3.78 -5.88 -23.71
CA ASP A 207 -3.67 -7.29 -24.08
C ASP A 207 -2.85 -8.08 -23.05
#